data_3efdb095c8e8d8a1a084f1ab3b6ed345
#
_entry.id   3efdb095c8e8d8a1a084f1ab3b6ed345
#
_cell.length_a   1.000
_cell.length_b   1.000
_cell.length_c   1.000
_cell.angle_alpha   90.00
_cell.angle_beta   90.00
_cell.angle_gamma   90.00
#
_symmetry.space_group_name_H-M   'P 1'
#
loop_
_entity.id
_entity.type
_entity.pdbx_description
1 polymer ?
#
loop_
_entity_poly.entity_id
_entity_poly.type
_entity_poly.pdbx_seq_one_letter_code
_entity_poly.pdbx_strand_id
1 'polypeptide(L)'
;MLTLVLADSELELVPPEIQGHPAIRSYARKRGKSPAGILLDSSFHHPAMKRLEQGERRGRPDIVHLFMLLCLDSILNSEGRLKTIVHTRNNEMIMIAPETRIPKNYTRFVGLMEELFKAGRVPAEGSPLLTLEGGKDLKAVLEEVGGKAVAMDPAGKRVDLQDFLGKKKGDLTMIIGGFPHGEFNSPVKDLCKEMISIHEIPLKVWTVAAEVLVSYRQGASGKR
;
A
#
# COMPACT_ATOMS: atom_id res chain seq x y z
N MET A 1 3.42 -3.85 18.93
CA MET A 1 2.47 -3.46 17.86
C MET A 1 2.99 -3.93 16.51
N LEU A 2 2.09 -4.27 15.56
CA LEU A 2 2.44 -4.53 14.16
C LEU A 2 2.14 -3.27 13.32
N THR A 3 3.11 -2.86 12.49
CA THR A 3 2.87 -1.89 11.42
C THR A 3 3.00 -2.62 10.08
N LEU A 4 2.01 -2.50 9.21
CA LEU A 4 2.08 -2.95 7.82
C LEU A 4 2.28 -1.74 6.91
N VAL A 5 3.38 -1.73 6.15
CA VAL A 5 3.69 -0.73 5.15
C VAL A 5 3.57 -1.37 3.77
N LEU A 6 2.61 -0.90 2.97
CA LEU A 6 2.53 -1.23 1.55
C LEU A 6 3.43 -0.27 0.79
N ALA A 7 4.65 -0.70 0.48
CA ALA A 7 5.70 0.16 -0.08
C ALA A 7 5.69 0.17 -1.60
N ASP A 8 6.14 1.29 -2.18
CA ASP A 8 6.22 1.51 -3.63
C ASP A 8 4.89 1.21 -4.35
N SER A 9 3.79 1.55 -3.69
CA SER A 9 2.44 1.27 -4.20
C SER A 9 2.19 2.00 -5.50
N GLU A 10 1.68 1.29 -6.49
CA GLU A 10 1.36 1.82 -7.81
C GLU A 10 0.02 2.58 -7.80
N LEU A 11 -0.08 3.53 -6.86
CA LEU A 11 -1.21 4.44 -6.62
C LEU A 11 -0.75 5.87 -6.89
N GLU A 12 -1.32 6.50 -7.91
CA GLU A 12 -0.96 7.85 -8.34
C GLU A 12 -2.08 8.48 -9.16
N LEU A 13 -2.10 9.80 -9.27
CA LEU A 13 -2.91 10.49 -10.26
C LEU A 13 -2.31 10.31 -11.66
N VAL A 14 -3.13 10.52 -12.70
CA VAL A 14 -2.65 10.44 -14.09
C VAL A 14 -1.50 11.43 -14.30
N PRO A 15 -0.29 10.92 -14.67
CA PRO A 15 0.88 11.76 -14.87
C PRO A 15 0.71 12.77 -16.02
N PRO A 16 1.34 13.95 -15.94
CA PRO A 16 1.22 15.00 -16.96
C PRO A 16 1.47 14.54 -18.38
N GLU A 17 2.42 13.63 -18.57
CA GLU A 17 2.89 13.13 -19.87
C GLU A 17 1.79 12.44 -20.69
N ILE A 18 0.79 11.89 -20.02
CA ILE A 18 -0.30 11.14 -20.66
C ILE A 18 -1.68 11.78 -20.53
N GLN A 19 -1.83 12.90 -19.84
CA GLN A 19 -3.12 13.59 -19.66
C GLN A 19 -3.76 13.99 -21.00
N GLY A 20 -2.94 14.26 -22.02
CA GLY A 20 -3.38 14.56 -23.39
C GLY A 20 -3.88 13.36 -24.20
N HIS A 21 -3.67 12.14 -23.73
CA HIS A 21 -4.04 10.93 -24.48
C HIS A 21 -5.57 10.78 -24.62
N PRO A 22 -6.09 10.38 -25.80
CA PRO A 22 -7.54 10.26 -26.04
C PRO A 22 -8.29 9.39 -25.03
N ALA A 23 -7.71 8.25 -24.62
CA ALA A 23 -8.31 7.35 -23.63
C ALA A 23 -8.49 8.05 -22.28
N ILE A 24 -7.47 8.79 -21.81
CA ILE A 24 -7.51 9.55 -20.57
C ILE A 24 -8.58 10.65 -20.62
N ARG A 25 -8.57 11.46 -21.68
CA ARG A 25 -9.56 12.54 -21.88
C ARG A 25 -10.99 12.01 -21.94
N SER A 26 -11.21 10.91 -22.65
CA SER A 26 -12.53 10.29 -22.76
C SER A 26 -13.01 9.77 -21.40
N TYR A 27 -12.14 9.10 -20.64
CA TYR A 27 -12.47 8.58 -19.32
C TYR A 27 -12.77 9.72 -18.32
N ALA A 28 -11.92 10.74 -18.26
CA ALA A 28 -12.10 11.91 -17.40
C ALA A 28 -13.43 12.63 -17.69
N ARG A 29 -13.75 12.83 -18.99
CA ARG A 29 -15.01 13.46 -19.42
C ARG A 29 -16.24 12.66 -18.94
N LYS A 30 -16.22 11.32 -19.09
CA LYS A 30 -17.31 10.45 -18.62
C LYS A 30 -17.53 10.56 -17.11
N ARG A 31 -16.47 10.89 -16.36
CA ARG A 31 -16.54 11.05 -14.90
C ARG A 31 -16.76 12.51 -14.44
N GLY A 32 -16.86 13.47 -15.37
CA GLY A 32 -16.99 14.89 -15.04
C GLY A 32 -15.76 15.47 -14.33
N LYS A 33 -14.56 14.92 -14.59
CA LYS A 33 -13.30 15.30 -13.93
C LYS A 33 -12.26 15.77 -14.94
N SER A 34 -11.24 16.50 -14.46
CA SER A 34 -10.06 16.80 -15.27
C SER A 34 -9.15 15.57 -15.40
N PRO A 35 -8.37 15.43 -16.48
CA PRO A 35 -7.36 14.37 -16.59
C PRO A 35 -6.36 14.32 -15.43
N ALA A 36 -5.98 15.48 -14.89
CA ALA A 36 -5.07 15.57 -13.75
C ALA A 36 -5.70 15.15 -12.40
N GLY A 37 -7.03 15.08 -12.31
CA GLY A 37 -7.76 14.79 -11.08
C GLY A 37 -8.32 13.37 -11.00
N ILE A 38 -7.87 12.46 -11.87
CA ILE A 38 -8.26 11.04 -11.83
C ILE A 38 -7.08 10.16 -11.49
N LEU A 39 -7.32 9.06 -10.78
CA LEU A 39 -6.31 8.04 -10.54
C LEU A 39 -5.91 7.35 -11.85
N LEU A 40 -4.62 7.05 -11.97
CA LEU A 40 -4.13 6.13 -13.00
C LEU A 40 -4.65 4.73 -12.67
N ASP A 41 -5.28 4.07 -13.66
CA ASP A 41 -5.82 2.72 -13.53
C ASP A 41 -5.57 1.96 -14.83
N SER A 42 -4.77 0.91 -14.76
CA SER A 42 -4.38 0.10 -15.92
C SER A 42 -5.58 -0.55 -16.63
N SER A 43 -6.70 -0.78 -15.92
CA SER A 43 -7.93 -1.35 -16.51
C SER A 43 -8.57 -0.41 -17.53
N PHE A 44 -8.35 0.90 -17.41
CA PHE A 44 -8.95 1.92 -18.28
C PHE A 44 -7.93 2.69 -19.11
N HIS A 45 -6.68 2.81 -18.61
CA HIS A 45 -5.68 3.73 -19.13
C HIS A 45 -4.52 3.01 -19.84
N HIS A 46 -4.55 1.67 -19.91
CA HIS A 46 -3.46 0.86 -20.50
C HIS A 46 -2.92 1.37 -21.85
N PRO A 47 -3.76 1.81 -22.82
CA PRO A 47 -3.23 2.31 -24.09
C PRO A 47 -2.34 3.56 -23.95
N ALA A 48 -2.62 4.42 -22.96
CA ALA A 48 -1.83 5.62 -22.68
C ALA A 48 -0.53 5.28 -21.91
N MET A 49 -0.55 4.25 -21.09
CA MET A 49 0.54 3.89 -20.16
C MET A 49 1.79 3.36 -20.88
N LYS A 50 1.68 2.92 -22.13
CA LYS A 50 2.82 2.46 -22.95
C LYS A 50 3.93 3.51 -23.13
N ARG A 51 3.62 4.79 -22.87
CA ARG A 51 4.58 5.91 -22.94
C ARG A 51 5.25 6.22 -21.61
N LEU A 52 4.81 5.59 -20.53
CA LEU A 52 5.36 5.82 -19.20
C LEU A 52 6.52 4.87 -18.94
N GLU A 53 7.53 5.38 -18.27
CA GLU A 53 8.56 4.53 -17.67
C GLU A 53 7.90 3.55 -16.70
N GLN A 54 8.26 2.27 -16.78
CA GLN A 54 7.65 1.17 -16.02
C GLN A 54 6.11 1.11 -16.16
N GLY A 55 5.56 1.54 -17.30
CA GLY A 55 4.12 1.66 -17.52
C GLY A 55 3.34 0.36 -17.30
N GLU A 56 3.98 -0.80 -17.51
CA GLU A 56 3.37 -2.13 -17.34
C GLU A 56 3.07 -2.48 -15.89
N ARG A 57 3.74 -1.85 -14.90
CA ARG A 57 3.47 -2.10 -13.47
C ARG A 57 2.60 -1.03 -12.82
N ARG A 58 2.50 0.17 -13.39
CA ARG A 58 1.82 1.33 -12.83
C ARG A 58 0.29 1.20 -12.83
N GLY A 59 -0.39 2.12 -12.12
CA GLY A 59 -1.84 2.23 -12.14
C GLY A 59 -2.56 1.00 -11.59
N ARG A 60 -2.22 0.61 -10.37
CA ARG A 60 -2.79 -0.56 -9.68
C ARG A 60 -3.48 -0.18 -8.35
N PRO A 61 -4.48 0.72 -8.39
CA PRO A 61 -5.24 1.07 -7.18
C PRO A 61 -6.01 -0.12 -6.58
N ASP A 62 -6.28 -1.16 -7.37
CA ASP A 62 -6.89 -2.41 -6.91
C ASP A 62 -6.04 -3.14 -5.86
N ILE A 63 -4.71 -3.13 -5.98
CA ILE A 63 -3.80 -3.72 -4.99
C ILE A 63 -3.93 -3.00 -3.65
N VAL A 64 -3.90 -1.66 -3.68
CA VAL A 64 -4.06 -0.84 -2.47
C VAL A 64 -5.44 -1.03 -1.84
N HIS A 65 -6.49 -1.09 -2.66
CA HIS A 65 -7.86 -1.32 -2.18
C HIS A 65 -7.99 -2.63 -1.41
N LEU A 66 -7.52 -3.75 -2.00
CA LEU A 66 -7.59 -5.06 -1.36
C LEU A 66 -6.73 -5.12 -0.08
N PHE A 67 -5.54 -4.52 -0.10
CA PHE A 67 -4.69 -4.43 1.08
C PHE A 67 -5.37 -3.67 2.22
N MET A 68 -5.94 -2.49 1.94
CA MET A 68 -6.62 -1.67 2.95
C MET A 68 -7.85 -2.39 3.51
N LEU A 69 -8.66 -3.04 2.68
CA LEU A 69 -9.82 -3.83 3.14
C LEU A 69 -9.38 -4.93 4.10
N LEU A 70 -8.34 -5.71 3.74
CA LEU A 70 -7.81 -6.78 4.59
C LEU A 70 -7.30 -6.25 5.94
N CYS A 71 -6.51 -5.18 5.93
CA CYS A 71 -5.93 -4.62 7.14
C CYS A 71 -7.01 -4.09 8.09
N LEU A 72 -7.94 -3.29 7.57
CA LEU A 72 -8.94 -2.60 8.38
C LEU A 72 -10.04 -3.55 8.92
N ASP A 73 -10.39 -4.61 8.18
CA ASP A 73 -11.34 -5.64 8.64
C ASP A 73 -10.66 -6.72 9.51
N SER A 74 -9.33 -6.61 9.78
CA SER A 74 -8.60 -7.62 10.56
C SER A 74 -8.91 -7.57 12.06
N ILE A 75 -8.76 -8.72 12.73
CA ILE A 75 -8.86 -8.81 14.18
C ILE A 75 -7.81 -7.92 14.86
N LEU A 76 -6.59 -7.86 14.33
CA LEU A 76 -5.51 -7.01 14.88
C LEU A 76 -5.87 -5.53 14.86
N ASN A 77 -6.53 -5.06 13.79
CA ASN A 77 -7.02 -3.68 13.73
C ASN A 77 -8.11 -3.43 14.77
N SER A 78 -9.07 -4.34 14.90
CA SER A 78 -10.14 -4.24 15.91
C SER A 78 -9.62 -4.26 17.36
N GLU A 79 -8.48 -4.91 17.59
CA GLU A 79 -7.78 -4.97 18.89
C GLU A 79 -6.84 -3.77 19.12
N GLY A 80 -6.76 -2.80 18.19
CA GLY A 80 -5.84 -1.66 18.28
C GLY A 80 -4.35 -2.04 18.21
N ARG A 81 -4.03 -3.16 17.58
CA ARG A 81 -2.68 -3.75 17.50
C ARG A 81 -2.05 -3.64 16.11
N LEU A 82 -2.71 -2.97 15.17
CA LEU A 82 -2.25 -2.77 13.80
C LEU A 82 -2.16 -1.28 13.48
N LYS A 83 -1.07 -0.88 12.82
CA LYS A 83 -0.97 0.36 12.05
C LYS A 83 -0.89 0.01 10.57
N THR A 84 -1.63 0.71 9.73
CA THR A 84 -1.65 0.49 8.28
C THR A 84 -1.18 1.74 7.57
N ILE A 85 -0.14 1.60 6.75
CA ILE A 85 0.49 2.69 5.99
C ILE A 85 0.58 2.29 4.53
N VAL A 86 0.33 3.22 3.63
CA VAL A 86 0.62 3.08 2.20
C VAL A 86 1.67 4.11 1.81
N HIS A 87 2.80 3.64 1.28
CA HIS A 87 3.82 4.47 0.67
C HIS A 87 3.71 4.33 -0.84
N THR A 88 3.58 5.44 -1.57
CA THR A 88 3.40 5.43 -3.03
C THR A 88 4.73 5.46 -3.77
N ARG A 89 4.70 5.11 -5.05
CA ARG A 89 5.85 5.22 -5.96
C ARG A 89 6.42 6.64 -6.06
N ASN A 90 5.62 7.65 -5.75
CA ASN A 90 5.98 9.06 -5.84
C ASN A 90 6.45 9.64 -4.49
N ASN A 91 6.84 8.77 -3.53
CA ASN A 91 7.28 9.19 -2.19
C ASN A 91 6.21 9.99 -1.44
N GLU A 92 5.00 9.47 -1.44
CA GLU A 92 3.91 9.99 -0.62
C GLU A 92 3.55 8.94 0.44
N MET A 93 3.28 9.37 1.67
CA MET A 93 2.81 8.52 2.76
C MET A 93 1.32 8.76 3.00
N ILE A 94 0.54 7.70 2.96
CA ILE A 94 -0.87 7.70 3.36
C ILE A 94 -0.98 7.02 4.71
N MET A 95 -1.35 7.79 5.73
CA MET A 95 -1.69 7.30 7.06
C MET A 95 -3.19 7.00 7.13
N ILE A 96 -3.53 5.87 7.76
CA ILE A 96 -4.89 5.36 7.81
C ILE A 96 -5.28 5.17 9.27
N ALA A 97 -6.28 5.93 9.73
CA ALA A 97 -6.83 5.77 11.08
C ALA A 97 -7.50 4.39 11.23
N PRO A 98 -7.34 3.71 12.37
CA PRO A 98 -7.85 2.34 12.56
C PRO A 98 -9.37 2.21 12.39
N GLU A 99 -10.12 3.26 12.69
CA GLU A 99 -11.57 3.32 12.57
C GLU A 99 -12.07 3.59 11.15
N THR A 100 -11.17 3.77 10.19
CA THR A 100 -11.50 4.04 8.79
C THR A 100 -12.29 2.89 8.18
N ARG A 101 -13.39 3.22 7.50
CA ARG A 101 -14.19 2.26 6.73
C ARG A 101 -14.03 2.51 5.24
N ILE A 102 -13.22 1.69 4.60
CA ILE A 102 -12.98 1.78 3.16
C ILE A 102 -14.20 1.27 2.39
N PRO A 103 -14.66 1.99 1.34
CA PRO A 103 -15.73 1.51 0.48
C PRO A 103 -15.37 0.17 -0.16
N LYS A 104 -16.23 -0.85 0.00
CA LYS A 104 -16.06 -2.16 -0.65
C LYS A 104 -16.19 -2.08 -2.17
N ASN A 105 -16.98 -1.12 -2.66
CA ASN A 105 -17.12 -0.87 -4.08
C ASN A 105 -15.88 -0.14 -4.61
N TYR A 106 -15.21 -0.73 -5.60
CA TYR A 106 -13.97 -0.23 -6.18
C TYR A 106 -14.09 1.19 -6.75
N THR A 107 -15.18 1.50 -7.46
CA THR A 107 -15.36 2.84 -8.03
C THR A 107 -15.48 3.93 -6.96
N ARG A 108 -16.13 3.59 -5.83
CA ARG A 108 -16.21 4.51 -4.68
C ARG A 108 -14.85 4.66 -3.99
N PHE A 109 -14.07 3.58 -3.90
CA PHE A 109 -12.70 3.64 -3.39
C PHE A 109 -11.82 4.55 -4.27
N VAL A 110 -11.88 4.39 -5.59
CA VAL A 110 -11.16 5.27 -6.53
C VAL A 110 -11.55 6.74 -6.31
N GLY A 111 -12.84 7.04 -6.15
CA GLY A 111 -13.31 8.39 -5.85
C GLY A 111 -12.78 8.95 -4.52
N LEU A 112 -12.69 8.11 -3.48
CA LEU A 112 -12.12 8.45 -2.19
C LEU A 112 -10.62 8.79 -2.28
N MET A 113 -9.85 7.99 -3.03
CA MET A 113 -8.42 8.25 -3.25
C MET A 113 -8.19 9.52 -4.07
N GLU A 114 -9.00 9.76 -5.11
CA GLU A 114 -8.93 11.01 -5.88
C GLU A 114 -9.19 12.24 -5.00
N GLU A 115 -10.13 12.16 -4.05
CA GLU A 115 -10.36 13.24 -3.08
C GLU A 115 -9.20 13.38 -2.10
N LEU A 116 -8.61 12.27 -1.63
CA LEU A 116 -7.42 12.29 -0.77
C LEU A 116 -6.23 12.97 -1.46
N PHE A 117 -5.96 12.64 -2.72
CA PHE A 117 -4.88 13.28 -3.49
C PHE A 117 -5.13 14.78 -3.73
N LYS A 118 -6.40 15.17 -3.86
CA LYS A 118 -6.77 16.57 -4.06
C LYS A 118 -6.69 17.41 -2.78
N ALA A 119 -7.18 16.87 -1.65
CA ALA A 119 -7.33 17.61 -0.40
C ALA A 119 -6.22 17.36 0.62
N GLY A 120 -5.37 16.32 0.42
CA GLY A 120 -4.35 15.88 1.36
C GLY A 120 -4.91 15.17 2.59
N ARG A 121 -6.23 15.20 2.81
CA ARG A 121 -6.90 14.58 3.96
C ARG A 121 -8.37 14.27 3.69
N VAL A 122 -8.89 13.24 4.32
CA VAL A 122 -10.32 12.87 4.26
C VAL A 122 -10.78 12.44 5.65
N PRO A 123 -11.92 12.98 6.18
CA PRO A 123 -12.67 14.11 5.63
C PRO A 123 -11.88 15.42 5.68
N ALA A 124 -12.31 16.41 4.89
CA ALA A 124 -11.66 17.71 4.83
C ALA A 124 -11.76 18.47 6.16
N GLU A 125 -12.85 18.27 6.91
CA GLU A 125 -13.10 18.86 8.23
C GLU A 125 -13.12 17.78 9.32
N GLY A 126 -12.80 18.16 10.55
CA GLY A 126 -12.76 17.26 11.70
C GLY A 126 -11.47 16.41 11.75
N SER A 127 -11.50 15.30 12.51
CA SER A 127 -10.38 14.38 12.61
C SER A 127 -10.25 13.56 11.32
N PRO A 128 -9.09 13.58 10.65
CA PRO A 128 -8.91 12.86 9.40
C PRO A 128 -8.86 11.35 9.63
N LEU A 129 -9.55 10.62 8.77
CA LEU A 129 -9.46 9.17 8.69
C LEU A 129 -8.33 8.73 7.75
N LEU A 130 -8.02 9.56 6.77
CA LEU A 130 -6.91 9.39 5.84
C LEU A 130 -6.14 10.71 5.75
N THR A 131 -4.81 10.65 5.78
CA THR A 131 -3.93 11.78 5.48
C THR A 131 -2.89 11.38 4.47
N LEU A 132 -2.53 12.29 3.57
CA LEU A 132 -1.51 12.10 2.55
C LEU A 132 -0.43 13.17 2.74
N GLU A 133 0.80 12.73 2.91
CA GLU A 133 1.98 13.59 3.04
C GLU A 133 2.95 13.31 1.89
N GLY A 134 3.28 14.34 1.12
CA GLY A 134 4.28 14.27 0.05
C GLY A 134 5.71 14.38 0.56
N GLY A 135 6.70 13.97 -0.30
CA GLY A 135 8.12 14.06 0.03
C GLY A 135 8.58 13.09 1.12
N LYS A 136 7.84 12.01 1.32
CA LYS A 136 8.14 10.93 2.28
C LYS A 136 8.68 9.71 1.51
N ASP A 137 10.00 9.62 1.34
CA ASP A 137 10.60 8.39 0.86
C ASP A 137 10.43 7.24 1.88
N LEU A 138 10.69 6.01 1.48
CA LEU A 138 10.48 4.86 2.36
C LEU A 138 11.31 4.93 3.64
N LYS A 139 12.49 5.54 3.60
CA LYS A 139 13.33 5.74 4.77
C LYS A 139 12.64 6.65 5.78
N ALA A 140 12.14 7.80 5.34
CA ALA A 140 11.41 8.75 6.19
C ALA A 140 10.14 8.10 6.80
N VAL A 141 9.41 7.29 5.99
CA VAL A 141 8.26 6.52 6.50
C VAL A 141 8.69 5.57 7.61
N LEU A 142 9.77 4.80 7.42
CA LEU A 142 10.23 3.83 8.43
C LEU A 142 10.74 4.50 9.70
N GLU A 143 11.40 5.65 9.60
CA GLU A 143 11.84 6.45 10.74
C GLU A 143 10.64 6.96 11.55
N GLU A 144 9.58 7.40 10.89
CA GLU A 144 8.37 7.93 11.53
C GLU A 144 7.53 6.84 12.20
N VAL A 145 7.32 5.69 11.54
CA VAL A 145 6.50 4.61 12.11
C VAL A 145 7.25 3.81 13.17
N GLY A 146 8.59 3.78 13.09
CA GLY A 146 9.46 3.07 14.02
C GLY A 146 9.35 1.54 13.93
N GLY A 147 9.86 0.86 14.96
CA GLY A 147 9.85 -0.60 15.02
C GLY A 147 11.00 -1.25 14.23
N LYS A 148 11.08 -2.59 14.32
CA LYS A 148 12.07 -3.36 13.55
C LYS A 148 11.52 -3.61 12.14
N ALA A 149 12.18 -3.07 11.14
CA ALA A 149 11.79 -3.24 9.74
C ALA A 149 12.22 -4.62 9.19
N VAL A 150 11.26 -5.32 8.60
CA VAL A 150 11.45 -6.59 7.89
C VAL A 150 10.70 -6.51 6.56
N ALA A 151 11.40 -6.80 5.46
CA ALA A 151 10.80 -6.79 4.14
C ALA A 151 10.37 -8.20 3.71
N MET A 152 9.18 -8.27 3.09
CA MET A 152 8.69 -9.45 2.39
C MET A 152 9.18 -9.41 0.95
N ASP A 153 10.08 -10.33 0.59
CA ASP A 153 10.66 -10.39 -0.75
C ASP A 153 10.80 -11.85 -1.19
N PRO A 154 10.40 -12.24 -2.41
CA PRO A 154 10.56 -13.61 -2.90
C PRO A 154 12.01 -14.13 -2.87
N ALA A 155 12.99 -13.22 -3.02
CA ALA A 155 14.43 -13.57 -2.95
C ALA A 155 14.96 -13.55 -1.50
N GLY A 156 14.14 -13.22 -0.51
CA GLY A 156 14.51 -13.21 0.90
C GLY A 156 14.73 -14.61 1.48
N LYS A 157 15.24 -14.66 2.71
CA LYS A 157 15.41 -15.91 3.45
C LYS A 157 14.07 -16.60 3.66
N ARG A 158 13.93 -17.86 3.22
CA ARG A 158 12.73 -18.67 3.47
C ARG A 158 12.53 -18.93 4.96
N VAL A 159 11.34 -18.65 5.46
CA VAL A 159 10.97 -18.84 6.86
C VAL A 159 9.57 -19.45 7.00
N ASP A 160 9.35 -20.16 8.10
CA ASP A 160 8.01 -20.32 8.66
C ASP A 160 7.60 -19.00 9.31
N LEU A 161 6.53 -18.39 8.84
CA LEU A 161 6.16 -17.03 9.25
C LEU A 161 5.66 -16.97 10.69
N GLN A 162 4.94 -17.99 11.15
CA GLN A 162 4.45 -18.07 12.53
C GLN A 162 5.60 -18.18 13.51
N ASP A 163 6.56 -19.07 13.25
CA ASP A 163 7.76 -19.25 14.06
C ASP A 163 8.64 -17.99 14.05
N PHE A 164 8.78 -17.36 12.88
CA PHE A 164 9.56 -16.13 12.73
C PHE A 164 8.96 -14.98 13.55
N LEU A 165 7.67 -14.73 13.41
CA LEU A 165 6.96 -13.65 14.10
C LEU A 165 6.85 -13.94 15.60
N GLY A 166 6.69 -15.20 16.01
CA GLY A 166 6.63 -15.61 17.41
C GLY A 166 7.91 -15.32 18.19
N LYS A 167 9.06 -15.24 17.53
CA LYS A 167 10.37 -14.90 18.14
C LYS A 167 10.62 -13.39 18.23
N LYS A 168 9.85 -12.56 17.49
CA LYS A 168 10.03 -11.10 17.50
C LYS A 168 9.46 -10.49 18.78
N LYS A 169 10.24 -9.58 19.38
CA LYS A 169 9.84 -8.80 20.57
C LYS A 169 9.79 -7.31 20.19
N GLY A 170 8.82 -6.61 20.79
CA GLY A 170 8.63 -5.18 20.56
C GLY A 170 7.85 -4.87 19.29
N ASP A 171 7.93 -3.63 18.85
CA ASP A 171 7.23 -3.16 17.65
C ASP A 171 7.92 -3.65 16.39
N LEU A 172 7.11 -4.12 15.46
CA LEU A 172 7.55 -4.73 14.20
C LEU A 172 6.90 -4.01 13.03
N THR A 173 7.71 -3.64 12.04
CA THR A 173 7.26 -3.06 10.79
C THR A 173 7.52 -4.03 9.65
N MET A 174 6.45 -4.57 9.06
CA MET A 174 6.51 -5.46 7.91
C MET A 174 6.26 -4.66 6.63
N ILE A 175 7.17 -4.78 5.68
CA ILE A 175 7.12 -4.08 4.39
C ILE A 175 6.70 -5.07 3.31
N ILE A 176 5.65 -4.74 2.58
CA ILE A 176 5.12 -5.53 1.47
C ILE A 176 5.13 -4.65 0.22
N GLY A 177 5.61 -5.15 -0.91
CA GLY A 177 5.60 -4.40 -2.17
C GLY A 177 4.19 -4.17 -2.71
N GLY A 178 3.82 -2.91 -2.97
CA GLY A 178 2.50 -2.49 -3.47
C GLY A 178 2.36 -2.51 -5.00
N PHE A 179 3.01 -3.45 -5.67
CA PHE A 179 3.13 -3.53 -7.12
C PHE A 179 2.86 -4.94 -7.65
N PRO A 180 2.47 -5.11 -8.93
CA PRO A 180 2.06 -6.41 -9.46
C PRO A 180 3.22 -7.36 -9.75
N HIS A 181 4.39 -6.83 -10.10
CA HIS A 181 5.61 -7.56 -10.48
C HIS A 181 6.84 -6.63 -10.41
N GLY A 182 8.05 -7.21 -10.49
CA GLY A 182 9.32 -6.51 -10.41
C GLY A 182 9.85 -6.41 -8.98
N GLU A 183 10.83 -5.54 -8.79
CA GLU A 183 11.50 -5.28 -7.52
C GLU A 183 11.02 -3.97 -6.89
N PHE A 184 11.39 -3.73 -5.65
CA PHE A 184 11.18 -2.44 -5.00
C PHE A 184 11.94 -1.32 -5.74
N ASN A 185 11.31 -0.16 -5.91
CA ASN A 185 11.98 1.06 -6.37
C ASN A 185 12.81 1.67 -5.23
N SER A 186 12.31 1.55 -3.99
CA SER A 186 13.01 2.00 -2.79
C SER A 186 14.18 1.07 -2.43
N PRO A 187 15.24 1.55 -1.79
CA PRO A 187 16.43 0.76 -1.44
C PRO A 187 16.17 -0.13 -0.20
N VAL A 188 15.20 -1.03 -0.30
CA VAL A 188 14.72 -1.86 0.83
C VAL A 188 15.84 -2.70 1.44
N LYS A 189 16.81 -3.16 0.62
CA LYS A 189 17.98 -3.93 1.09
C LYS A 189 18.85 -3.16 2.08
N ASP A 190 18.93 -1.83 1.92
CA ASP A 190 19.73 -0.96 2.79
C ASP A 190 18.94 -0.54 4.04
N LEU A 191 17.61 -0.49 3.92
CA LEU A 191 16.70 -0.04 4.98
C LEU A 191 16.31 -1.17 5.95
N CYS A 192 16.31 -2.42 5.51
CA CYS A 192 15.87 -3.57 6.28
C CYS A 192 17.01 -4.52 6.59
N LYS A 193 17.18 -4.85 7.88
CA LYS A 193 18.17 -5.84 8.28
C LYS A 193 17.77 -7.27 7.90
N GLU A 194 16.50 -7.51 7.69
CA GLU A 194 15.95 -8.82 7.37
C GLU A 194 15.03 -8.74 6.16
N MET A 195 15.29 -9.58 5.19
CA MET A 195 14.40 -9.83 4.04
C MET A 195 13.97 -11.29 4.08
N ILE A 196 12.67 -11.54 4.07
CA ILE A 196 12.12 -12.90 4.23
C ILE A 196 11.16 -13.26 3.11
N SER A 197 11.11 -14.56 2.81
CA SER A 197 10.15 -15.17 1.91
C SER A 197 9.33 -16.23 2.64
N ILE A 198 8.06 -16.35 2.28
CA ILE A 198 7.15 -17.36 2.86
C ILE A 198 6.74 -18.42 1.84
N HIS A 199 7.08 -18.22 0.58
CA HIS A 199 6.73 -19.17 -0.48
C HIS A 199 7.81 -19.20 -1.59
N GLU A 200 7.88 -20.28 -2.37
CA GLU A 200 8.86 -20.47 -3.45
C GLU A 200 8.60 -19.55 -4.65
N ILE A 201 7.33 -19.23 -4.89
CA ILE A 201 6.93 -18.32 -5.96
C ILE A 201 6.40 -17.01 -5.38
N PRO A 202 6.50 -15.90 -6.14
CA PRO A 202 5.91 -14.62 -5.74
C PRO A 202 4.40 -14.76 -5.48
N LEU A 203 3.96 -14.32 -4.31
CA LEU A 203 2.55 -14.31 -3.90
C LEU A 203 1.93 -12.93 -4.17
N LYS A 204 0.60 -12.91 -4.27
CA LYS A 204 -0.13 -11.65 -4.36
C LYS A 204 -0.09 -10.90 -3.04
N VAL A 205 -0.09 -9.57 -3.10
CA VAL A 205 -0.04 -8.67 -1.94
C VAL A 205 -1.04 -9.05 -0.85
N TRP A 206 -2.30 -9.28 -1.23
CA TRP A 206 -3.35 -9.65 -0.27
C TRP A 206 -3.14 -11.01 0.39
N THR A 207 -2.53 -11.97 -0.31
CA THR A 207 -2.14 -13.24 0.30
C THR A 207 -1.04 -13.03 1.34
N VAL A 208 0.02 -12.30 0.98
CA VAL A 208 1.12 -11.98 1.90
C VAL A 208 0.61 -11.22 3.13
N ALA A 209 -0.23 -10.20 2.92
CA ALA A 209 -0.83 -9.43 4.01
C ALA A 209 -1.69 -10.31 4.94
N ALA A 210 -2.54 -11.18 4.37
CA ALA A 210 -3.37 -12.10 5.16
C ALA A 210 -2.52 -13.05 6.01
N GLU A 211 -1.47 -13.66 5.43
CA GLU A 211 -0.55 -14.55 6.14
C GLU A 211 0.16 -13.82 7.29
N VAL A 212 0.64 -12.58 7.06
CA VAL A 212 1.29 -11.78 8.11
C VAL A 212 0.31 -11.47 9.24
N LEU A 213 -0.91 -11.03 8.94
CA LEU A 213 -1.91 -10.70 9.95
C LEU A 213 -2.28 -11.91 10.82
N VAL A 214 -2.53 -13.07 10.19
CA VAL A 214 -2.90 -14.30 10.89
C VAL A 214 -1.73 -14.82 11.74
N SER A 215 -0.53 -14.93 11.14
CA SER A 215 0.64 -15.48 11.83
C SER A 215 1.10 -14.59 13.00
N TYR A 216 1.04 -13.26 12.84
CA TYR A 216 1.37 -12.34 13.94
C TYR A 216 0.39 -12.48 15.11
N ARG A 217 -0.90 -12.60 14.84
CA ARG A 217 -1.91 -12.82 15.88
C ARG A 217 -1.67 -14.14 16.62
N GLN A 218 -1.39 -15.23 15.90
CA GLN A 218 -1.16 -16.56 16.47
C GLN A 218 0.14 -16.62 17.29
N GLY A 219 1.23 -16.04 16.76
CA GLY A 219 2.52 -15.97 17.47
C GLY A 219 2.47 -15.16 18.76
N ALA A 220 1.58 -14.17 18.86
CA ALA A 220 1.35 -13.40 20.06
C ALA A 220 0.47 -14.14 21.09
N SER A 221 -0.40 -15.06 20.65
CA SER A 221 -1.32 -15.82 21.50
C SER A 221 -0.65 -17.04 22.18
N GLY A 222 0.41 -17.58 21.60
CA GLY A 222 1.14 -18.73 22.16
C GLY A 222 1.99 -18.45 23.41
N LYS A 223 1.87 -17.24 23.98
CA LYS A 223 2.60 -16.82 25.20
C LYS A 223 1.68 -16.56 26.41
N ARG A 224 0.47 -17.11 26.41
CA ARG A 224 -0.38 -17.14 27.61
C ARG A 224 -0.17 -18.41 28.39
#